data_54d7f354f82023f0edc715f4a051c06b
#
_entry.id   54d7f354f82023f0edc715f4a051c06b
#
_cell.length_a   1.000
_cell.length_b   1.000
_cell.length_c   1.000
_cell.angle_alpha   90.00
_cell.angle_beta   90.00
_cell.angle_gamma   90.00
#
_symmetry.space_group_name_H-M   'P 1'
#
loop_
_entity.id
_entity.type
_entity.pdbx_description
1 polymer ?
#
loop_
_entity_poly.entity_id
_entity_poly.type
_entity_poly.pdbx_seq_one_letter_code
_entity_poly.pdbx_strand_id
1 'polypeptide(L)'
;KLAAQASYCANDQEKYWQYHDELYKNWGGERTGWITRDSLTEFAKEIQLDINEFNKCLDENKYENKINKMYDFGKEIGIDATPSFLVFNNENIIKIRGNQPLEVFLKTFDELR
;
A
#
# COMPACT_ATOMS: atom_id res chain seq x y z
N LYS A 1 7.26 0.66 -4.68
CA LYS A 1 6.69 -0.58 -5.24
C LYS A 1 7.22 -1.85 -4.55
N LEU A 2 8.48 -1.85 -4.14
CA LEU A 2 9.07 -3.03 -3.49
C LEU A 2 8.38 -3.35 -2.16
N ALA A 3 8.10 -2.33 -1.34
CA ALA A 3 7.38 -2.53 -0.07
C ALA A 3 5.98 -3.08 -0.29
N ALA A 4 5.28 -2.63 -1.34
CA ALA A 4 3.96 -3.16 -1.69
C ALA A 4 4.04 -4.63 -2.09
N GLN A 5 5.03 -5.01 -2.89
CA GLN A 5 5.24 -6.41 -3.24
C GLN A 5 5.53 -7.27 -2.00
N ALA A 6 6.36 -6.76 -1.10
CA ALA A 6 6.68 -7.44 0.16
C ALA A 6 5.43 -7.66 1.02
N SER A 7 4.55 -6.68 1.08
CA SER A 7 3.29 -6.79 1.82
C SER A 7 2.40 -7.90 1.26
N TYR A 8 2.32 -8.01 -0.06
CA TYR A 8 1.56 -9.10 -0.69
C TYR A 8 2.24 -10.45 -0.47
N CYS A 9 3.57 -10.50 -0.47
CA CYS A 9 4.29 -11.74 -0.13
C CYS A 9 4.01 -12.18 1.31
N ALA A 10 3.92 -11.24 2.23
CA ALA A 10 3.52 -11.53 3.60
C ALA A 10 2.07 -12.02 3.67
N ASN A 11 1.20 -11.49 2.80
CA ASN A 11 -0.18 -11.95 2.71
C ASN A 11 -0.30 -13.41 2.28
N ASP A 12 0.63 -13.92 1.49
CA ASP A 12 0.66 -15.35 1.13
C ASP A 12 0.79 -16.24 2.37
N GLN A 13 1.34 -15.70 3.45
CA GLN A 13 1.47 -16.37 4.74
C GLN A 13 0.45 -15.87 5.77
N GLU A 14 -0.61 -15.21 5.29
CA GLU A 14 -1.71 -14.68 6.11
C GLU A 14 -1.26 -13.66 7.15
N LYS A 15 -0.19 -12.90 6.87
CA LYS A 15 0.38 -11.89 7.78
C LYS A 15 0.53 -10.51 7.16
N TYR A 16 -0.41 -10.14 6.28
CA TYR A 16 -0.40 -8.82 5.63
C TYR A 16 -0.38 -7.68 6.67
N TRP A 17 -1.31 -7.70 7.62
CA TRP A 17 -1.45 -6.61 8.58
C TRP A 17 -0.30 -6.55 9.57
N GLN A 18 0.22 -7.70 9.99
CA GLN A 18 1.39 -7.74 10.84
C GLN A 18 2.62 -7.14 10.14
N TYR A 19 2.77 -7.42 8.85
CA TYR A 19 3.85 -6.85 8.05
C TYR A 19 3.65 -5.34 7.84
N HIS A 20 2.45 -4.92 7.54
CA HIS A 20 2.06 -3.51 7.44
C HIS A 20 2.45 -2.75 8.71
N ASP A 21 2.08 -3.26 9.87
CA ASP A 21 2.40 -2.62 11.16
C ASP A 21 3.92 -2.56 11.38
N GLU A 22 4.64 -3.60 11.01
CA GLU A 22 6.10 -3.63 11.12
C GLU A 22 6.77 -2.58 10.23
N LEU A 23 6.28 -2.41 9.01
CA LEU A 23 6.75 -1.36 8.10
C LEU A 23 6.57 0.04 8.71
N TYR A 24 5.38 0.33 9.21
CA TYR A 24 5.10 1.65 9.80
C TYR A 24 5.88 1.89 11.09
N LYS A 25 6.06 0.87 11.90
CA LYS A 25 6.87 0.94 13.12
C LYS A 25 8.32 1.36 12.82
N ASN A 26 8.85 0.91 11.69
CA ASN A 26 10.24 1.16 11.29
C ASN A 26 10.36 2.24 10.22
N TRP A 27 9.32 3.04 10.01
CA TRP A 27 9.32 4.07 8.98
C TRP A 27 10.51 5.00 9.12
N GLY A 28 11.30 5.11 8.05
CA GLY A 28 12.54 5.89 8.02
C GLY A 28 12.47 7.20 7.24
N GLY A 29 11.26 7.63 6.88
CA GLY A 29 11.04 8.85 6.11
C GLY A 29 10.85 8.60 4.62
N GLU A 30 10.22 9.56 3.93
CA GLU A 30 9.99 9.44 2.50
C GLU A 30 11.31 9.62 1.73
N ARG A 31 11.54 8.72 0.77
CA ARG A 31 12.69 8.78 -0.16
C ARG A 31 14.04 8.83 0.53
N THR A 32 14.17 8.21 1.70
CA THR A 32 15.45 8.15 2.43
C THR A 32 16.26 6.89 2.16
N GLY A 33 15.72 5.97 1.32
CA GLY A 33 16.41 4.71 0.99
C GLY A 33 16.32 3.64 2.06
N TRP A 34 15.43 3.78 3.05
CA TRP A 34 15.29 2.78 4.12
C TRP A 34 14.60 1.48 3.64
N ILE A 35 13.84 1.56 2.54
CA ILE A 35 13.21 0.40 1.92
C ILE A 35 14.23 -0.28 1.01
N THR A 36 14.80 -1.38 1.49
CA THR A 36 15.73 -2.22 0.74
C THR A 36 15.31 -3.66 0.86
N ARG A 37 15.87 -4.52 0.00
CA ARG A 37 15.65 -5.96 0.11
C ARG A 37 16.01 -6.48 1.49
N ASP A 38 17.14 -6.03 2.02
CA ASP A 38 17.62 -6.47 3.33
C ASP A 38 16.72 -5.99 4.46
N SER A 39 16.29 -4.73 4.44
CA SER A 39 15.38 -4.21 5.48
C SER A 39 14.04 -4.94 5.46
N LEU A 40 13.50 -5.18 4.28
CA LEU A 40 12.24 -5.92 4.12
C LEU A 40 12.34 -7.35 4.65
N THR A 41 13.48 -8.01 4.43
CA THR A 41 13.74 -9.34 4.97
C THR A 41 13.83 -9.33 6.50
N GLU A 42 14.48 -8.31 7.08
CA GLU A 42 14.55 -8.17 8.53
C GLU A 42 13.16 -7.98 9.15
N PHE A 43 12.30 -7.17 8.53
CA PHE A 43 10.91 -7.00 8.99
C PHE A 43 10.14 -8.33 8.93
N ALA A 44 10.36 -9.12 7.89
CA ALA A 44 9.75 -10.44 7.78
C ALA A 44 10.20 -11.38 8.90
N LYS A 45 11.46 -11.32 9.28
CA LYS A 45 12.00 -12.10 10.40
C LYS A 45 11.35 -11.71 11.73
N GLU A 46 11.17 -10.41 11.95
CA GLU A 46 10.57 -9.90 13.18
C GLU A 46 9.16 -10.41 13.42
N ILE A 47 8.40 -10.62 12.37
CA ILE A 47 7.03 -11.15 12.47
C ILE A 47 6.95 -12.66 12.23
N GLN A 48 8.11 -13.33 12.20
CA GLN A 48 8.22 -14.79 12.10
C GLN A 48 7.65 -15.40 10.83
N LEU A 49 7.85 -14.73 9.69
CA LEU A 49 7.53 -15.30 8.39
C LEU A 49 8.52 -16.40 8.02
N ASP A 50 8.08 -17.33 7.18
CA ASP A 50 8.99 -18.23 6.49
C ASP A 50 9.82 -17.40 5.50
N ILE A 51 11.10 -17.21 5.81
CA ILE A 51 11.98 -16.32 5.06
C ILE A 51 12.28 -16.87 3.67
N ASN A 52 12.39 -18.16 3.53
CA ASN A 52 12.64 -18.78 2.22
C ASN A 52 11.48 -18.54 1.27
N GLU A 53 10.25 -18.72 1.73
CA GLU A 53 9.05 -18.44 0.94
C GLU A 53 8.89 -16.96 0.65
N PHE A 54 9.15 -16.11 1.63
CA PHE A 54 9.09 -14.66 1.47
C PHE A 54 10.09 -14.18 0.41
N ASN A 55 11.33 -14.60 0.50
CA ASN A 55 12.38 -14.23 -0.44
C ASN A 55 12.09 -14.77 -1.84
N LYS A 56 11.62 -15.99 -1.94
CA LYS A 56 11.23 -16.59 -3.23
C LYS A 56 10.13 -15.77 -3.91
N CYS A 57 9.12 -15.37 -3.16
CA CYS A 57 8.03 -14.54 -3.66
C CYS A 57 8.55 -13.22 -4.23
N LEU A 58 9.46 -12.56 -3.52
CA LEU A 58 10.07 -11.31 -3.98
C LEU A 58 10.99 -11.54 -5.18
N ASP A 59 11.82 -12.59 -5.16
CA ASP A 59 12.77 -12.89 -6.25
C ASP A 59 12.03 -13.23 -7.55
N GLU A 60 10.90 -13.91 -7.47
CA GLU A 60 10.09 -14.28 -8.62
C GLU A 60 9.22 -13.11 -9.11
N ASN A 61 9.24 -11.97 -8.44
CA ASN A 61 8.39 -10.81 -8.76
C ASN A 61 6.92 -11.21 -8.87
N LYS A 62 6.45 -12.08 -8.00
CA LYS A 62 5.12 -12.68 -8.05
C LYS A 62 3.99 -11.63 -8.17
N TYR A 63 4.14 -10.51 -7.50
CA TYR A 63 3.12 -9.46 -7.46
C TYR A 63 3.45 -8.21 -8.25
N GLU A 64 4.55 -8.22 -9.01
CA GLU A 64 4.99 -7.04 -9.78
C GLU A 64 3.90 -6.56 -10.75
N ASN A 65 3.32 -7.46 -11.54
CA ASN A 65 2.28 -7.10 -12.50
C ASN A 65 1.03 -6.53 -11.82
N LYS A 66 0.62 -7.13 -10.72
CA LYS A 66 -0.53 -6.66 -9.94
C LYS A 66 -0.30 -5.24 -9.43
N ILE A 67 0.88 -4.98 -8.86
CA ILE A 67 1.25 -3.66 -8.34
C ILE A 67 1.31 -2.63 -9.48
N ASN A 68 1.91 -2.99 -10.60
CA ASN A 68 2.00 -2.10 -11.76
C ASN A 68 0.62 -1.77 -12.33
N LYS A 69 -0.27 -2.75 -12.42
CA LYS A 69 -1.65 -2.52 -12.87
C LYS A 69 -2.41 -1.59 -11.93
N MET A 70 -2.23 -1.75 -10.62
CA MET A 70 -2.84 -0.87 -9.63
C MET A 70 -2.32 0.56 -9.75
N TYR A 71 -1.02 0.71 -9.96
CA TYR A 71 -0.40 2.01 -10.16
C TYR A 71 -0.92 2.70 -11.43
N ASP A 72 -0.98 1.97 -12.53
CA ASP A 72 -1.47 2.49 -13.81
C ASP A 72 -2.95 2.87 -13.72
N PHE A 73 -3.76 2.06 -13.06
CA PHE A 73 -5.16 2.37 -12.81
C PHE A 73 -5.31 3.68 -12.02
N GLY A 74 -4.50 3.86 -10.98
CA GLY A 74 -4.49 5.09 -10.19
C GLY A 74 -4.19 6.31 -11.06
N LYS A 75 -3.23 6.20 -11.98
CA LYS A 75 -2.93 7.28 -12.93
C LYS A 75 -4.09 7.55 -13.89
N GLU A 76 -4.75 6.52 -14.41
CA GLU A 76 -5.89 6.67 -15.31
C GLU A 76 -7.03 7.44 -14.67
N ILE A 77 -7.31 7.19 -13.40
CA ILE A 77 -8.37 7.91 -12.67
C ILE A 77 -7.89 9.23 -12.04
N GLY A 78 -6.66 9.65 -12.35
CA GLY A 78 -6.14 10.95 -11.97
C GLY A 78 -5.63 11.06 -10.54
N ILE A 79 -5.20 9.95 -9.93
CA ILE A 79 -4.57 9.98 -8.60
C ILE A 79 -3.13 10.44 -8.77
N ASP A 80 -2.81 11.62 -8.26
CA ASP A 80 -1.49 12.24 -8.36
C ASP A 80 -0.91 12.69 -7.01
N ALA A 81 -1.59 12.38 -5.92
CA ALA A 81 -1.17 12.75 -4.57
C ALA A 81 -1.46 11.64 -3.57
N THR A 82 -0.69 11.61 -2.50
CA THR A 82 -0.87 10.66 -1.40
C THR A 82 -1.04 11.44 -0.11
N PRO A 83 -2.05 11.17 0.72
CA PRO A 83 -3.11 10.20 0.44
C PRO A 83 -4.14 10.71 -0.57
N SER A 84 -4.84 9.77 -1.21
CA SER A 84 -5.98 10.07 -2.07
C SER A 84 -7.12 9.12 -1.73
N PHE A 85 -8.35 9.61 -1.85
CA PHE A 85 -9.54 8.86 -1.46
C PHE A 85 -10.56 8.89 -2.60
N LEU A 86 -11.20 7.76 -2.83
CA LEU A 86 -12.36 7.67 -3.70
C LEU A 86 -13.58 7.41 -2.82
N VAL A 87 -14.53 8.32 -2.85
CA VAL A 87 -15.78 8.18 -2.12
C VAL A 87 -16.89 8.02 -3.15
N PHE A 88 -17.66 6.95 -3.04
CA PHE A 88 -18.61 6.63 -4.10
C PHE A 88 -19.91 6.04 -3.57
N ASN A 89 -20.94 6.16 -4.38
CA ASN A 89 -22.19 5.45 -4.24
C ASN A 89 -22.51 4.75 -5.57
N ASN A 90 -23.74 4.27 -5.75
CA ASN A 90 -24.12 3.54 -6.97
C ASN A 90 -24.12 4.41 -8.23
N GLU A 91 -24.11 5.72 -8.11
CA GLU A 91 -24.27 6.65 -9.23
C GLU A 91 -23.04 7.54 -9.46
N ASN A 92 -22.30 7.89 -8.41
CA ASN A 92 -21.25 8.89 -8.47
C ASN A 92 -19.98 8.47 -7.74
N ILE A 93 -18.85 8.99 -8.24
CA ILE A 93 -17.54 8.84 -7.60
C ILE A 93 -16.97 10.24 -7.40
N ILE A 94 -16.52 10.54 -6.18
CA ILE A 94 -15.86 11.81 -5.84
C ILE A 94 -14.45 11.49 -5.37
N LYS A 95 -13.47 12.15 -5.97
CA LYS A 95 -12.06 12.02 -5.59
C LYS A 95 -11.70 13.12 -4.57
N ILE A 96 -11.09 12.72 -3.45
CA ILE A 96 -10.50 13.65 -2.50
C ILE A 96 -8.98 13.52 -2.62
N ARG A 97 -8.33 14.61 -3.02
CA ARG A 97 -6.90 14.65 -3.26
C ARG A 97 -6.17 15.18 -2.02
N GLY A 98 -5.24 14.37 -1.51
CA GLY A 98 -4.41 14.75 -0.38
C GLY A 98 -5.11 14.67 0.97
N ASN A 99 -4.38 15.07 2.00
CA ASN A 99 -4.89 15.09 3.37
C ASN A 99 -5.71 16.36 3.59
N GLN A 100 -7.02 16.25 3.48
CA GLN A 100 -7.96 17.36 3.58
C GLN A 100 -8.58 17.46 4.98
N PRO A 101 -9.10 18.65 5.38
CA PRO A 101 -9.82 18.79 6.63
C PRO A 101 -11.05 17.87 6.69
N LEU A 102 -11.47 17.51 7.90
CA LEU A 102 -12.63 16.66 8.12
C LEU A 102 -13.89 17.18 7.39
N GLU A 103 -14.06 18.49 7.34
CA GLU A 103 -15.20 19.15 6.69
C GLU A 103 -15.36 18.74 5.22
N VAL A 104 -14.24 18.56 4.50
CA VAL A 104 -14.25 18.14 3.11
C VAL A 104 -14.85 16.74 2.98
N PHE A 105 -14.50 15.83 3.88
CA PHE A 105 -15.05 14.47 3.88
C PHE A 105 -16.53 14.46 4.22
N LEU A 106 -16.94 15.23 5.22
CA LEU A 106 -18.34 15.32 5.62
C LEU A 106 -19.20 15.88 4.51
N LYS A 107 -18.75 16.95 3.85
CA LYS A 107 -19.46 17.53 2.71
C LYS A 107 -19.57 16.52 1.56
N THR A 108 -18.49 15.80 1.27
CA THR A 108 -18.47 14.78 0.23
C THR A 108 -19.48 13.67 0.53
N PHE A 109 -19.54 13.20 1.77
CA PHE A 109 -20.50 12.19 2.19
C PHE A 109 -21.93 12.69 2.03
N ASP A 110 -22.20 13.95 2.37
CA ASP A 110 -23.54 14.55 2.20
C ASP A 110 -23.94 14.63 0.73
N GLU A 111 -23.04 14.98 -0.16
CA GLU A 111 -23.28 15.02 -1.61
C GLU A 111 -23.63 13.64 -2.19
N LEU A 112 -23.14 12.56 -1.57
CA LEU A 112 -23.33 11.18 -2.06
C LEU A 112 -24.53 10.46 -1.42
N ARG A 113 -25.22 11.09 -0.51
CA ARG A 113 -26.40 10.49 0.12
C ARG A 113 -27.57 10.32 -0.83
#